data_28f3a3ace57f6496187428ede3f3e39b
#
_entry.id   28f3a3ace57f6496187428ede3f3e39b
#
_cell.length_a   1.000
_cell.length_b   1.000
_cell.length_c   1.000
_cell.angle_alpha   90.00
_cell.angle_beta   90.00
_cell.angle_gamma   90.00
#
_symmetry.space_group_name_H-M   'P 1'
#
loop_
_entity.id
_entity.type
_entity.pdbx_description
1 polymer ?
#
loop_
_entity_poly.entity_id
_entity_poly.type
_entity_poly.pdbx_seq_one_letter_code
_entity_poly.pdbx_strand_id
1 'polypeptide(L)'
;SIKKKYKNFVYIDISNNNRNKLFGAKHVYKLKIFELEKCINILKKYNINQLCFLGDVTRPDFSKLKLDNVLSKYISKLIIASKLGDAKILDCIIDIFNNEGYQTNSFIDFFPDEYALDKTFSNITKDEIYDINKGVSLLSSLSKYDNAQSCVISNGYVLAIEAVEGTDKMLSRINSIKKKISRNIVEGTLVKMPKVNQSLKMDLPTVGLTTLEMMYRNKLNVLAVAKNSTIVVEKNKFYKALMKYKIKLHFVD
;
A
#
# COMPACT_ATOMS: atom_id res chain seq x y z
N SER A 1 1.24 12.33 16.11
CA SER A 1 1.11 13.13 14.88
C SER A 1 2.52 13.52 14.40
N ILE A 2 2.70 13.68 13.10
CA ILE A 2 3.98 14.07 12.46
C ILE A 2 4.62 15.29 13.16
N LYS A 3 3.82 16.31 13.48
CA LYS A 3 4.28 17.51 14.22
C LYS A 3 4.92 17.22 15.57
N LYS A 4 4.49 16.18 16.28
CA LYS A 4 5.05 15.86 17.60
C LYS A 4 6.44 15.24 17.50
N LYS A 5 6.72 14.52 16.42
CA LYS A 5 7.97 13.77 16.24
C LYS A 5 9.03 14.56 15.45
N TYR A 6 8.58 15.34 14.44
CA TYR A 6 9.49 16.08 13.55
C TYR A 6 9.18 17.59 13.60
N LYS A 7 10.18 18.38 13.99
CA LYS A 7 10.07 19.84 14.07
C LYS A 7 10.16 20.51 12.69
N ASN A 8 10.93 19.93 11.79
CA ASN A 8 11.13 20.42 10.43
C ASN A 8 10.63 19.40 9.42
N PHE A 9 9.49 19.66 8.82
CA PHE A 9 8.97 18.85 7.72
C PHE A 9 8.17 19.71 6.74
N VAL A 10 8.21 19.32 5.50
CA VAL A 10 7.48 19.94 4.39
C VAL A 10 6.51 18.90 3.84
N TYR A 11 5.29 19.31 3.56
CA TYR A 11 4.31 18.49 2.87
C TYR A 11 4.17 18.96 1.42
N ILE A 12 4.41 18.07 0.48
CA ILE A 12 4.23 18.32 -0.96
C ILE A 12 3.09 17.43 -1.44
N ASP A 13 1.97 18.05 -1.81
CA ASP A 13 0.80 17.38 -2.36
C ASP A 13 0.86 17.36 -3.89
N ILE A 14 0.95 16.16 -4.46
CA ILE A 14 0.91 15.92 -5.90
C ILE A 14 -0.39 15.27 -6.37
N SER A 15 -1.36 15.09 -5.47
CA SER A 15 -2.64 14.47 -5.80
C SER A 15 -3.52 15.41 -6.62
N ASN A 16 -4.44 14.87 -7.41
CA ASN A 16 -5.43 15.66 -8.15
C ASN A 16 -6.60 16.15 -7.26
N ASN A 17 -6.63 15.75 -5.99
CA ASN A 17 -7.70 16.07 -5.06
C ASN A 17 -7.33 17.30 -4.22
N ASN A 18 -8.22 18.30 -4.12
CA ASN A 18 -8.08 19.44 -3.22
C ASN A 18 -8.35 19.01 -1.76
N ARG A 19 -7.41 18.31 -1.14
CA ARG A 19 -7.47 17.98 0.28
C ARG A 19 -6.82 19.09 1.11
N ASN A 20 -7.50 20.22 1.24
CA ASN A 20 -6.99 21.42 1.93
C ASN A 20 -6.79 21.29 3.45
N LYS A 21 -7.01 20.13 4.05
CA LYS A 21 -6.83 19.89 5.50
C LYS A 21 -5.76 18.85 5.77
N LEU A 22 -4.53 19.09 5.31
CA LEU A 22 -3.48 18.13 5.48
C LEU A 22 -2.63 18.45 6.72
N PHE A 23 -2.88 17.66 7.76
CA PHE A 23 -1.99 17.27 8.86
C PHE A 23 -1.34 18.40 9.68
N GLY A 24 -1.82 19.64 9.56
CA GLY A 24 -1.25 20.74 10.32
C GLY A 24 0.23 21.00 10.00
N ALA A 25 0.70 20.68 8.81
CA ALA A 25 2.02 21.06 8.35
C ALA A 25 2.12 22.60 8.26
N LYS A 26 3.26 23.14 8.71
CA LYS A 26 3.55 24.57 8.62
C LYS A 26 3.80 24.98 7.16
N HIS A 27 4.40 24.07 6.39
CA HIS A 27 4.79 24.29 5.00
C HIS A 27 4.13 23.24 4.12
N VAL A 28 3.12 23.65 3.37
CA VAL A 28 2.35 22.82 2.44
C VAL A 28 2.47 23.39 1.04
N TYR A 29 2.87 22.58 0.10
CA TYR A 29 3.01 22.95 -1.31
C TYR A 29 2.15 22.02 -2.18
N LYS A 30 1.48 22.60 -3.16
CA LYS A 30 0.77 21.87 -4.20
C LYS A 30 1.62 21.89 -5.47
N LEU A 31 2.01 20.72 -5.96
CA LEU A 31 2.74 20.57 -7.20
C LEU A 31 1.97 19.64 -8.15
N LYS A 32 2.22 19.80 -9.44
CA LYS A 32 1.83 18.78 -10.42
C LYS A 32 2.82 17.62 -10.35
N ILE A 33 2.35 16.44 -10.72
CA ILE A 33 3.23 15.28 -10.85
C ILE A 33 4.35 15.62 -11.83
N PHE A 34 5.58 15.28 -11.48
CA PHE A 34 6.81 15.57 -12.23
C PHE A 34 7.23 17.04 -12.36
N GLU A 35 6.74 17.96 -11.57
CA GLU A 35 7.41 19.25 -11.35
C GLU A 35 8.64 19.04 -10.45
N LEU A 36 9.63 18.25 -10.92
CA LEU A 36 10.75 17.77 -10.11
C LEU A 36 11.68 18.90 -9.69
N GLU A 37 11.99 19.82 -10.58
CA GLU A 37 12.85 20.98 -10.27
C GLU A 37 12.24 21.83 -9.16
N LYS A 38 10.93 22.09 -9.20
CA LYS A 38 10.25 22.82 -8.14
C LYS A 38 10.26 22.05 -6.82
N CYS A 39 10.03 20.74 -6.87
CA CYS A 39 10.10 19.87 -5.70
C CYS A 39 11.48 19.97 -5.06
N ILE A 40 12.55 19.78 -5.81
CA ILE A 40 13.94 19.84 -5.33
C ILE A 40 14.27 21.24 -4.76
N ASN A 41 13.83 22.31 -5.39
CA ASN A 41 14.04 23.67 -4.88
C ASN A 41 13.35 23.89 -3.54
N ILE A 42 12.16 23.33 -3.33
CA ILE A 42 11.48 23.37 -2.03
C ILE A 42 12.26 22.57 -0.99
N LEU A 43 12.70 21.36 -1.31
CA LEU A 43 13.47 20.52 -0.41
C LEU A 43 14.79 21.20 0.03
N LYS A 44 15.52 21.81 -0.92
CA LYS A 44 16.74 22.59 -0.65
C LYS A 44 16.47 23.79 0.25
N LYS A 45 15.40 24.56 -0.03
CA LYS A 45 15.01 25.73 0.78
C LYS A 45 14.82 25.40 2.26
N TYR A 46 14.33 24.21 2.57
CA TYR A 46 14.05 23.77 3.94
C TYR A 46 15.10 22.80 4.50
N ASN A 47 16.21 22.58 3.80
CA ASN A 47 17.27 21.63 4.18
C ASN A 47 16.71 20.23 4.48
N ILE A 48 15.79 19.76 3.66
CA ILE A 48 15.23 18.40 3.75
C ILE A 48 16.16 17.46 3.00
N ASN A 49 16.54 16.35 3.63
CA ASN A 49 17.39 15.31 3.05
C ASN A 49 16.75 13.91 3.08
N GLN A 50 15.65 13.75 3.79
CA GLN A 50 14.91 12.50 3.89
C GLN A 50 13.50 12.64 3.33
N LEU A 51 13.08 11.69 2.53
CA LEU A 51 11.78 11.69 1.87
C LEU A 51 10.97 10.47 2.28
N CYS A 52 9.66 10.66 2.33
CA CYS A 52 8.68 9.60 2.48
C CYS A 52 7.53 9.83 1.51
N PHE A 53 7.18 8.81 0.75
CA PHE A 53 6.06 8.84 -0.18
C PHE A 53 4.84 8.18 0.45
N LEU A 54 3.67 8.80 0.27
CA LEU A 54 2.42 8.32 0.83
C LEU A 54 1.26 8.57 -0.11
N GLY A 55 0.33 7.63 -0.13
CA GLY A 55 -0.92 7.76 -0.85
C GLY A 55 -0.89 7.11 -2.22
N ASP A 56 -1.96 7.33 -2.95
CA ASP A 56 -2.16 6.80 -4.29
C ASP A 56 -2.02 7.92 -5.32
N VAL A 57 -1.36 7.63 -6.42
CA VAL A 57 -1.13 8.57 -7.53
C VAL A 57 -1.60 7.93 -8.82
N THR A 58 -2.51 8.61 -9.50
CA THR A 58 -2.94 8.17 -10.83
C THR A 58 -1.76 8.20 -11.80
N ARG A 59 -1.59 7.12 -12.55
CA ARG A 59 -0.55 7.02 -13.58
C ARG A 59 -0.62 8.20 -14.54
N PRO A 60 0.47 8.96 -14.71
CA PRO A 60 0.46 10.15 -15.55
C PRO A 60 0.48 9.80 -17.04
N ASP A 61 -0.07 10.67 -17.84
CA ASP A 61 0.07 10.64 -19.28
C ASP A 61 1.43 11.26 -19.66
N PHE A 62 2.40 10.40 -19.97
CA PHE A 62 3.77 10.82 -20.31
C PHE A 62 3.85 11.68 -21.58
N SER A 63 2.83 11.63 -22.47
CA SER A 63 2.80 12.44 -23.69
C SER A 63 2.51 13.93 -23.42
N LYS A 64 1.93 14.24 -22.26
CA LYS A 64 1.51 15.59 -21.86
C LYS A 64 2.43 16.24 -20.82
N LEU A 65 3.55 15.60 -20.48
CA LEU A 65 4.48 16.13 -19.50
C LEU A 65 5.22 17.35 -20.02
N LYS A 66 5.24 18.41 -19.19
CA LYS A 66 6.16 19.53 -19.40
C LYS A 66 7.49 19.18 -18.75
N LEU A 67 8.55 19.13 -19.52
CA LEU A 67 9.89 18.83 -19.03
C LEU A 67 10.49 20.07 -18.37
N ASP A 68 10.90 19.92 -17.11
CA ASP A 68 11.82 20.85 -16.45
C ASP A 68 13.27 20.37 -16.57
N ASN A 69 14.24 21.15 -16.07
CA ASN A 69 15.66 20.80 -16.22
C ASN A 69 16.05 19.50 -15.50
N VAL A 70 15.39 19.15 -14.42
CA VAL A 70 15.64 17.90 -13.69
C VAL A 70 14.96 16.73 -14.40
N LEU A 71 13.66 16.85 -14.71
CA LEU A 71 12.92 15.80 -15.39
C LEU A 71 13.54 15.43 -16.74
N SER A 72 14.07 16.40 -17.49
CA SER A 72 14.70 16.14 -18.79
C SER A 72 15.87 15.15 -18.73
N LYS A 73 16.59 15.08 -17.61
CA LYS A 73 17.70 14.12 -17.40
C LYS A 73 17.20 12.68 -17.24
N TYR A 74 15.96 12.50 -16.78
CA TYR A 74 15.43 11.20 -16.36
C TYR A 74 14.26 10.70 -17.20
N ILE A 75 13.71 11.51 -18.11
CA ILE A 75 12.48 11.19 -18.85
C ILE A 75 12.60 9.88 -19.64
N SER A 76 13.74 9.61 -20.26
CA SER A 76 13.95 8.36 -21.02
C SER A 76 13.85 7.13 -20.11
N LYS A 77 14.44 7.20 -18.90
CA LYS A 77 14.34 6.12 -17.90
C LYS A 77 12.91 5.92 -17.44
N LEU A 78 12.17 7.01 -17.17
CA LEU A 78 10.76 6.96 -16.76
C LEU A 78 9.86 6.37 -17.83
N ILE A 79 10.07 6.71 -19.11
CA ILE A 79 9.32 6.11 -20.24
C ILE A 79 9.59 4.61 -20.35
N ILE A 80 10.84 4.17 -20.21
CA ILE A 80 11.17 2.74 -20.21
C ILE A 80 10.48 2.05 -19.01
N ALA A 81 10.63 2.59 -17.81
CA ALA A 81 10.02 2.05 -16.60
C ALA A 81 8.50 1.94 -16.72
N SER A 82 7.84 2.92 -17.37
CA SER A 82 6.40 2.92 -17.57
C SER A 82 5.86 1.77 -18.44
N LYS A 83 6.70 1.20 -19.27
CA LYS A 83 6.37 0.02 -20.10
C LYS A 83 6.52 -1.29 -19.34
N LEU A 84 7.24 -1.26 -18.19
CA LEU A 84 7.55 -2.43 -17.38
C LEU A 84 6.63 -2.62 -16.18
N GLY A 85 5.74 -1.67 -15.90
CA GLY A 85 4.79 -1.72 -14.81
C GLY A 85 4.96 -0.59 -13.78
N ASP A 86 3.97 -0.47 -12.87
CA ASP A 86 3.93 0.64 -11.90
C ASP A 86 5.05 0.54 -10.85
N ALA A 87 5.42 -0.68 -10.42
CA ALA A 87 6.54 -0.88 -9.51
C ALA A 87 7.85 -0.33 -10.08
N LYS A 88 8.08 -0.48 -11.39
CA LYS A 88 9.28 0.05 -12.05
C LYS A 88 9.30 1.56 -12.17
N ILE A 89 8.13 2.19 -12.30
CA ILE A 89 8.02 3.66 -12.23
C ILE A 89 8.42 4.13 -10.82
N LEU A 90 7.91 3.47 -9.77
CA LEU A 90 8.21 3.82 -8.38
C LEU A 90 9.69 3.64 -8.06
N ASP A 91 10.32 2.53 -8.48
CA ASP A 91 11.77 2.32 -8.36
C ASP A 91 12.55 3.44 -9.04
N CYS A 92 12.17 3.81 -10.27
CA CYS A 92 12.81 4.89 -11.02
C CYS A 92 12.69 6.25 -10.29
N ILE A 93 11.56 6.55 -9.67
CA ILE A 93 11.37 7.77 -8.88
C ILE A 93 12.29 7.77 -7.65
N ILE A 94 12.42 6.65 -6.95
CA ILE A 94 13.36 6.50 -5.83
C ILE A 94 14.79 6.80 -6.29
N ASP A 95 15.19 6.21 -7.41
CA ASP A 95 16.53 6.41 -7.98
C ASP A 95 16.78 7.87 -8.37
N ILE A 96 15.77 8.55 -8.93
CA ILE A 96 15.88 9.98 -9.26
C ILE A 96 16.20 10.78 -8.00
N PHE A 97 15.44 10.62 -6.93
CA PHE A 97 15.67 11.36 -5.69
C PHE A 97 16.98 10.98 -5.02
N ASN A 98 17.39 9.71 -5.05
CA ASN A 98 18.69 9.26 -4.55
C ASN A 98 19.85 9.91 -5.34
N ASN A 99 19.74 9.98 -6.67
CA ASN A 99 20.75 10.63 -7.53
C ASN A 99 20.84 12.15 -7.31
N GLU A 100 19.74 12.77 -6.91
CA GLU A 100 19.70 14.19 -6.55
C GLU A 100 20.09 14.44 -5.08
N GLY A 101 20.56 13.41 -4.35
CA GLY A 101 21.13 13.50 -3.00
C GLY A 101 20.12 13.36 -1.86
N TYR A 102 18.94 12.82 -2.11
CA TYR A 102 17.90 12.61 -1.09
C TYR A 102 17.81 11.14 -0.69
N GLN A 103 17.61 10.87 0.59
CA GLN A 103 17.37 9.52 1.10
C GLN A 103 15.86 9.24 1.14
N THR A 104 15.42 8.22 0.40
CA THR A 104 14.04 7.75 0.46
C THR A 104 13.88 6.67 1.52
N ASN A 105 12.96 6.85 2.46
CA ASN A 105 12.65 5.93 3.54
C ASN A 105 11.19 5.47 3.46
N SER A 106 10.91 4.31 4.04
CA SER A 106 9.56 3.82 4.23
C SER A 106 8.78 4.69 5.23
N PHE A 107 7.47 4.76 5.08
CA PHE A 107 6.62 5.43 6.06
C PHE A 107 6.67 4.76 7.44
N ILE A 108 6.80 3.43 7.49
CA ILE A 108 6.92 2.69 8.74
C ILE A 108 8.21 3.06 9.48
N ASP A 109 9.32 3.34 8.78
CA ASP A 109 10.58 3.75 9.40
C ASP A 109 10.42 5.06 10.22
N PHE A 110 9.56 5.96 9.74
CA PHE A 110 9.26 7.21 10.44
C PHE A 110 8.27 7.02 11.61
N PHE A 111 7.32 6.10 11.49
CA PHE A 111 6.18 5.96 12.41
C PHE A 111 5.85 4.50 12.73
N PRO A 112 6.80 3.71 13.26
CA PRO A 112 6.57 2.28 13.50
C PRO A 112 5.48 2.06 14.56
N ASP A 113 5.46 2.84 15.63
CA ASP A 113 4.52 2.65 16.74
C ASP A 113 3.06 2.90 16.34
N GLU A 114 2.85 3.87 15.46
CA GLU A 114 1.50 4.29 15.07
C GLU A 114 0.90 3.44 13.93
N TYR A 115 1.74 2.89 13.06
CA TYR A 115 1.28 2.30 11.80
C TYR A 115 1.72 0.87 11.54
N ALA A 116 2.77 0.37 12.19
CA ALA A 116 3.14 -1.03 12.11
C ALA A 116 2.21 -1.89 12.99
N LEU A 117 1.86 -3.06 12.49
CA LEU A 117 1.15 -4.08 13.26
C LEU A 117 2.16 -4.79 14.18
N ASP A 118 1.84 -4.89 15.47
CA ASP A 118 2.73 -5.39 16.52
C ASP A 118 2.20 -6.63 17.25
N LYS A 119 0.93 -6.97 17.07
CA LYS A 119 0.26 -8.04 17.81
C LYS A 119 -0.57 -8.91 16.88
N THR A 120 -0.35 -10.20 16.93
CA THR A 120 -1.29 -11.19 16.39
C THR A 120 -2.57 -11.21 17.24
N PHE A 121 -3.66 -11.63 16.64
CA PHE A 121 -4.95 -11.64 17.29
C PHE A 121 -5.67 -12.97 17.04
N SER A 122 -5.89 -13.74 18.10
CA SER A 122 -6.57 -15.04 18.12
C SER A 122 -5.77 -16.23 17.59
N ASN A 123 -6.18 -17.42 18.01
CA ASN A 123 -5.60 -18.68 17.58
C ASN A 123 -6.07 -19.03 16.17
N ILE A 124 -5.13 -19.42 15.33
CA ILE A 124 -5.36 -19.87 13.96
C ILE A 124 -5.44 -21.40 13.94
N THR A 125 -6.44 -21.96 13.27
CA THR A 125 -6.60 -23.40 13.09
C THR A 125 -5.68 -23.96 12.01
N LYS A 126 -5.53 -25.29 11.92
CA LYS A 126 -4.75 -25.93 10.88
C LYS A 126 -5.27 -25.65 9.46
N ASP A 127 -6.59 -25.63 9.30
CA ASP A 127 -7.23 -25.35 8.01
C ASP A 127 -7.04 -23.88 7.59
N GLU A 128 -7.10 -22.96 8.54
CA GLU A 128 -6.80 -21.55 8.29
C GLU A 128 -5.33 -21.34 7.93
N ILE A 129 -4.40 -22.04 8.57
CA ILE A 129 -2.97 -22.02 8.19
C ILE A 129 -2.78 -22.58 6.78
N TYR A 130 -3.49 -23.66 6.42
CA TYR A 130 -3.45 -24.17 5.06
C TYR A 130 -3.90 -23.12 4.03
N ASP A 131 -5.01 -22.44 4.29
CA ASP A 131 -5.53 -21.37 3.43
C ASP A 131 -4.56 -20.18 3.34
N ILE A 132 -3.96 -19.77 4.47
CA ILE A 132 -2.93 -18.73 4.51
C ILE A 132 -1.74 -19.11 3.62
N ASN A 133 -1.16 -20.30 3.83
CA ASN A 133 0.01 -20.75 3.08
C ASN A 133 -0.26 -20.85 1.59
N LYS A 134 -1.46 -21.32 1.22
CA LYS A 134 -1.90 -21.37 -0.18
C LYS A 134 -1.98 -19.96 -0.78
N GLY A 135 -2.54 -19.00 -0.04
CA GLY A 135 -2.62 -17.60 -0.49
C GLY A 135 -1.25 -16.96 -0.64
N VAL A 136 -0.34 -17.18 0.31
CA VAL A 136 1.05 -16.69 0.24
C VAL A 136 1.77 -17.25 -1.00
N SER A 137 1.70 -18.59 -1.21
CA SER A 137 2.31 -19.24 -2.38
C SER A 137 1.75 -18.72 -3.70
N LEU A 138 0.43 -18.49 -3.76
CA LEU A 138 -0.23 -17.93 -4.93
C LEU A 138 0.26 -16.52 -5.24
N LEU A 139 0.24 -15.62 -4.24
CA LEU A 139 0.68 -14.23 -4.41
C LEU A 139 2.16 -14.15 -4.78
N SER A 140 3.02 -14.97 -4.15
CA SER A 140 4.45 -15.03 -4.50
C SER A 140 4.65 -15.45 -5.96
N SER A 141 3.87 -16.43 -6.45
CA SER A 141 3.95 -16.90 -7.83
C SER A 141 3.49 -15.84 -8.85
N LEU A 142 2.50 -15.02 -8.48
CA LEU A 142 1.96 -13.95 -9.34
C LEU A 142 2.82 -12.67 -9.30
N SER A 143 3.62 -12.49 -8.28
CA SER A 143 4.45 -11.31 -8.06
C SER A 143 5.40 -11.00 -9.22
N LYS A 144 5.89 -12.03 -9.92
CA LYS A 144 6.74 -11.87 -11.12
C LYS A 144 6.07 -11.10 -12.27
N TYR A 145 4.75 -11.02 -12.27
CA TYR A 145 3.97 -10.28 -13.27
C TYR A 145 3.58 -8.87 -12.80
N ASP A 146 4.15 -8.41 -11.68
CA ASP A 146 3.78 -7.13 -11.04
C ASP A 146 2.28 -7.01 -10.75
N ASN A 147 1.64 -8.13 -10.43
CA ASN A 147 0.21 -8.23 -10.22
C ASN A 147 -0.10 -8.86 -8.84
N ALA A 148 -1.28 -8.55 -8.31
CA ALA A 148 -1.88 -9.10 -7.11
C ALA A 148 -1.08 -8.87 -5.81
N GLN A 149 -1.66 -8.11 -4.90
CA GLN A 149 -1.17 -7.96 -3.51
C GLN A 149 -2.08 -8.67 -2.52
N SER A 150 -3.27 -9.09 -2.95
CA SER A 150 -4.19 -9.80 -2.08
C SER A 150 -4.97 -10.89 -2.80
N CYS A 151 -5.39 -11.90 -2.04
CA CYS A 151 -6.29 -12.96 -2.49
C CYS A 151 -7.19 -13.42 -1.35
N VAL A 152 -8.30 -14.04 -1.71
CA VAL A 152 -9.23 -14.66 -0.76
C VAL A 152 -9.25 -16.17 -0.98
N ILE A 153 -8.93 -16.90 0.09
CA ILE A 153 -8.94 -18.36 0.12
C ILE A 153 -10.01 -18.83 1.11
N SER A 154 -10.69 -19.91 0.81
CA SER A 154 -11.64 -20.54 1.73
C SER A 154 -11.70 -22.04 1.50
N ASN A 155 -11.44 -22.82 2.54
CA ASN A 155 -11.42 -24.29 2.49
C ASN A 155 -10.58 -24.84 1.32
N GLY A 156 -9.41 -24.24 1.10
CA GLY A 156 -8.51 -24.58 0.00
C GLY A 156 -8.93 -24.06 -1.39
N TYR A 157 -10.05 -23.36 -1.53
CA TYR A 157 -10.46 -22.76 -2.80
C TYR A 157 -10.00 -21.31 -2.91
N VAL A 158 -9.42 -20.96 -4.05
CA VAL A 158 -9.14 -19.56 -4.41
C VAL A 158 -10.47 -18.94 -4.85
N LEU A 159 -11.05 -18.07 -4.02
CA LEU A 159 -12.30 -17.39 -4.34
C LEU A 159 -12.09 -16.16 -5.21
N ALA A 160 -11.02 -15.40 -4.94
CA ALA A 160 -10.67 -14.23 -5.71
C ALA A 160 -9.18 -13.91 -5.58
N ILE A 161 -8.67 -13.27 -6.62
CA ILE A 161 -7.33 -12.69 -6.66
C ILE A 161 -7.52 -11.22 -7.05
N GLU A 162 -6.82 -10.34 -6.38
CA GLU A 162 -6.76 -8.90 -6.71
C GLU A 162 -6.07 -8.70 -8.05
N ALA A 163 -6.66 -7.87 -8.89
CA ALA A 163 -6.04 -7.39 -10.12
C ALA A 163 -5.97 -5.85 -10.08
N VAL A 164 -6.10 -5.20 -11.22
CA VAL A 164 -6.06 -3.74 -11.35
C VAL A 164 -7.20 -3.02 -10.58
N GLU A 165 -8.25 -3.74 -10.22
CA GLU A 165 -9.39 -3.20 -9.48
C GLU A 165 -9.11 -2.84 -8.02
N GLY A 166 -8.06 -3.42 -7.44
CA GLY A 166 -7.68 -3.22 -6.03
C GLY A 166 -8.47 -4.09 -5.03
N THR A 167 -7.97 -4.15 -3.78
CA THR A 167 -8.48 -5.05 -2.73
C THR A 167 -9.97 -4.83 -2.43
N ASP A 168 -10.43 -3.58 -2.34
CA ASP A 168 -11.83 -3.29 -1.95
C ASP A 168 -12.81 -3.77 -3.01
N LYS A 169 -12.54 -3.56 -4.29
CA LYS A 169 -13.40 -4.06 -5.36
C LYS A 169 -13.33 -5.59 -5.48
N MET A 170 -12.16 -6.19 -5.26
CA MET A 170 -12.05 -7.65 -5.15
C MET A 170 -12.96 -8.18 -4.03
N LEU A 171 -12.92 -7.59 -2.84
CA LEU A 171 -13.77 -7.99 -1.71
C LEU A 171 -15.26 -7.80 -2.02
N SER A 172 -15.65 -6.77 -2.73
CA SER A 172 -17.07 -6.51 -3.06
C SER A 172 -17.74 -7.64 -3.85
N ARG A 173 -16.97 -8.42 -4.61
CA ARG A 173 -17.49 -9.54 -5.42
C ARG A 173 -17.55 -10.89 -4.71
N ILE A 174 -16.96 -11.03 -3.50
CA ILE A 174 -16.86 -12.31 -2.78
C ILE A 174 -18.22 -12.92 -2.49
N ASN A 175 -19.20 -12.14 -2.01
CA ASN A 175 -20.54 -12.67 -1.71
C ASN A 175 -21.24 -13.21 -2.95
N SER A 176 -21.09 -12.59 -4.12
CA SER A 176 -21.65 -13.09 -5.37
C SER A 176 -20.98 -14.38 -5.82
N ILE A 177 -19.70 -14.52 -5.60
CA ILE A 177 -18.93 -15.75 -5.89
C ILE A 177 -19.40 -16.87 -4.96
N LYS A 178 -19.46 -16.64 -3.65
CA LYS A 178 -19.93 -17.63 -2.66
C LYS A 178 -21.34 -18.17 -2.99
N LYS A 179 -22.24 -17.31 -3.43
CA LYS A 179 -23.61 -17.72 -3.83
C LYS A 179 -23.65 -18.63 -5.05
N LYS A 180 -22.70 -18.49 -5.98
CA LYS A 180 -22.62 -19.31 -7.20
C LYS A 180 -21.98 -20.67 -6.99
N ILE A 181 -21.13 -20.76 -5.96
CA ILE A 181 -20.47 -22.01 -5.60
C ILE A 181 -21.44 -22.75 -4.67
N SER A 182 -22.12 -23.81 -5.16
CA SER A 182 -23.12 -24.62 -4.43
C SER A 182 -22.58 -25.36 -3.19
N ARG A 183 -21.53 -24.88 -2.56
CA ARG A 183 -20.87 -25.45 -1.40
C ARG A 183 -21.06 -24.50 -0.21
N ASN A 184 -21.17 -25.04 0.99
CA ASN A 184 -21.26 -24.28 2.24
C ASN A 184 -19.93 -23.56 2.57
N ILE A 185 -19.48 -22.66 1.70
CA ILE A 185 -18.33 -21.79 1.96
C ILE A 185 -18.82 -20.66 2.84
N VAL A 186 -18.67 -20.83 4.16
CA VAL A 186 -19.16 -19.84 5.13
C VAL A 186 -18.09 -18.81 5.43
N GLU A 187 -16.88 -19.24 5.73
CA GLU A 187 -15.76 -18.41 6.19
C GLU A 187 -14.64 -18.34 5.16
N GLY A 188 -13.62 -17.52 5.40
CA GLY A 188 -12.46 -17.45 4.53
C GLY A 188 -11.38 -16.52 5.04
N THR A 189 -10.24 -16.62 4.40
CA THR A 189 -9.02 -15.90 4.71
C THR A 189 -8.70 -14.87 3.63
N LEU A 190 -8.51 -13.62 4.04
CA LEU A 190 -7.87 -12.60 3.20
C LEU A 190 -6.37 -12.63 3.48
N VAL A 191 -5.58 -12.92 2.45
CA VAL A 191 -4.12 -12.82 2.49
C VAL A 191 -3.71 -11.56 1.75
N LYS A 192 -2.90 -10.70 2.38
CA LYS A 192 -2.38 -9.47 1.77
C LYS A 192 -0.88 -9.32 2.03
N MET A 193 -0.11 -9.32 0.95
CA MET A 193 1.36 -9.33 0.94
C MET A 193 1.91 -8.24 0.04
N PRO A 194 3.11 -7.70 0.30
CA PRO A 194 3.82 -6.91 -0.70
C PRO A 194 4.19 -7.80 -1.89
N LYS A 195 4.33 -7.22 -3.06
CA LYS A 195 4.90 -7.92 -4.21
C LYS A 195 6.39 -8.17 -3.96
N VAL A 196 6.93 -9.32 -4.40
CA VAL A 196 8.30 -9.78 -4.08
C VAL A 196 9.38 -8.75 -4.46
N ASN A 197 9.21 -8.03 -5.56
CA ASN A 197 10.18 -7.04 -6.04
C ASN A 197 9.71 -5.59 -5.80
N GLN A 198 8.72 -5.38 -4.94
CA GLN A 198 8.18 -4.06 -4.67
C GLN A 198 9.07 -3.30 -3.70
N SER A 199 9.36 -2.06 -4.02
CA SER A 199 10.04 -1.18 -3.06
C SER A 199 9.11 -0.85 -1.89
N LEU A 200 9.42 -1.38 -0.71
CA LEU A 200 8.72 -1.05 0.53
C LEU A 200 8.85 0.43 0.95
N LYS A 201 9.60 1.23 0.19
CA LYS A 201 9.79 2.66 0.45
C LYS A 201 8.64 3.52 -0.07
N MET A 202 7.92 3.07 -1.10
CA MET A 202 6.87 3.86 -1.74
C MET A 202 5.48 3.22 -1.71
N ASP A 203 5.41 1.91 -1.78
CA ASP A 203 4.15 1.19 -1.89
C ASP A 203 4.08 0.05 -0.87
N LEU A 204 3.51 0.35 0.29
CA LEU A 204 3.29 -0.62 1.35
C LEU A 204 1.83 -1.10 1.32
N PRO A 205 1.60 -2.41 1.42
CA PRO A 205 0.26 -2.92 1.66
C PRO A 205 -0.39 -2.19 2.84
N THR A 206 -1.61 -1.73 2.64
CA THR A 206 -2.33 -0.99 3.67
C THR A 206 -3.62 -1.69 4.02
N VAL A 207 -3.92 -1.77 5.31
CA VAL A 207 -5.20 -2.27 5.85
C VAL A 207 -5.82 -1.24 6.77
N GLY A 208 -7.14 -1.22 6.83
CA GLY A 208 -7.88 -0.26 7.65
C GLY A 208 -9.28 -0.75 8.00
N LEU A 209 -10.07 0.14 8.57
CA LEU A 209 -11.45 -0.18 8.98
C LEU A 209 -12.31 -0.66 7.82
N THR A 210 -12.19 -0.02 6.65
CA THR A 210 -12.93 -0.41 5.44
C THR A 210 -12.65 -1.86 5.06
N THR A 211 -11.38 -2.28 5.10
CA THR A 211 -10.99 -3.67 4.82
C THR A 211 -11.69 -4.63 5.78
N LEU A 212 -11.68 -4.33 7.10
CA LEU A 212 -12.32 -5.19 8.11
C LEU A 212 -13.85 -5.22 7.95
N GLU A 213 -14.47 -4.09 7.65
CA GLU A 213 -15.92 -4.04 7.38
C GLU A 213 -16.30 -4.89 6.17
N MET A 214 -15.53 -4.81 5.09
CA MET A 214 -15.76 -5.63 3.90
C MET A 214 -15.51 -7.10 4.18
N MET A 215 -14.49 -7.45 4.96
CA MET A 215 -14.26 -8.82 5.42
C MET A 215 -15.46 -9.35 6.22
N TYR A 216 -15.94 -8.58 7.20
CA TYR A 216 -17.10 -8.95 8.01
C TYR A 216 -18.34 -9.17 7.16
N ARG A 217 -18.67 -8.26 6.24
CA ARG A 217 -19.81 -8.39 5.32
C ARG A 217 -19.70 -9.63 4.42
N ASN A 218 -18.49 -10.03 4.09
CA ASN A 218 -18.21 -11.20 3.25
C ASN A 218 -17.95 -12.48 4.07
N LYS A 219 -18.12 -12.45 5.40
CA LYS A 219 -17.85 -13.57 6.32
C LYS A 219 -16.41 -14.11 6.13
N LEU A 220 -15.44 -13.22 6.04
CA LEU A 220 -14.02 -13.55 6.08
C LEU A 220 -13.54 -13.34 7.51
N ASN A 221 -13.05 -14.39 8.15
CA ASN A 221 -12.73 -14.42 9.57
C ASN A 221 -11.22 -14.38 9.87
N VAL A 222 -10.37 -14.48 8.85
CA VAL A 222 -8.92 -14.40 9.00
C VAL A 222 -8.34 -13.35 8.07
N LEU A 223 -7.52 -12.46 8.64
CA LEU A 223 -6.67 -11.52 7.92
C LEU A 223 -5.21 -11.94 8.12
N ALA A 224 -4.55 -12.36 7.06
CA ALA A 224 -3.12 -12.66 7.04
C ALA A 224 -2.37 -11.56 6.29
N VAL A 225 -1.36 -10.98 6.93
CA VAL A 225 -0.58 -9.86 6.37
C VAL A 225 0.90 -10.03 6.64
N ALA A 226 1.74 -9.47 5.76
CA ALA A 226 3.19 -9.47 5.96
C ALA A 226 3.57 -8.62 7.17
N LYS A 227 4.36 -9.22 8.07
CA LYS A 227 4.90 -8.56 9.26
C LYS A 227 5.86 -7.45 8.84
N ASN A 228 5.84 -6.33 9.56
CA ASN A 228 6.75 -5.19 9.36
C ASN A 228 6.67 -4.47 7.99
N SER A 229 5.83 -4.93 7.08
CA SER A 229 5.66 -4.33 5.75
C SER A 229 4.22 -3.95 5.43
N THR A 230 3.30 -4.05 6.40
CA THR A 230 1.90 -3.66 6.24
C THR A 230 1.57 -2.46 7.11
N ILE A 231 1.04 -1.40 6.49
CA ILE A 231 0.56 -0.20 7.19
C ILE A 231 -0.86 -0.46 7.71
N VAL A 232 -1.11 -0.08 8.97
CA VAL A 232 -2.45 -0.02 9.54
C VAL A 232 -2.91 1.42 9.71
N VAL A 233 -4.07 1.73 9.16
CA VAL A 233 -4.67 3.06 9.34
C VAL A 233 -5.55 3.05 10.58
N GLU A 234 -5.41 4.08 11.44
CA GLU A 234 -6.14 4.20 12.72
C GLU A 234 -5.99 2.98 13.63
N LYS A 235 -4.75 2.57 13.91
CA LYS A 235 -4.34 1.34 14.62
C LYS A 235 -5.24 0.97 15.80
N ASN A 236 -5.53 1.92 16.70
CA ASN A 236 -6.38 1.66 17.87
C ASN A 236 -7.83 1.29 17.49
N LYS A 237 -8.40 1.94 16.49
CA LYS A 237 -9.74 1.61 16.00
C LYS A 237 -9.73 0.29 15.25
N PHE A 238 -8.66 0.02 14.50
CA PHE A 238 -8.46 -1.24 13.78
C PHE A 238 -8.48 -2.44 14.73
N TYR A 239 -7.71 -2.42 15.83
CA TYR A 239 -7.73 -3.49 16.81
C TYR A 239 -9.09 -3.66 17.50
N LYS A 240 -9.78 -2.56 17.81
CA LYS A 240 -11.17 -2.64 18.33
C LYS A 240 -12.12 -3.28 17.32
N ALA A 241 -11.95 -2.98 16.04
CA ALA A 241 -12.78 -3.56 14.98
C ALA A 241 -12.49 -5.06 14.75
N LEU A 242 -11.23 -5.51 14.85
CA LEU A 242 -10.89 -6.94 14.84
C LEU A 242 -11.67 -7.69 15.91
N MET A 243 -11.70 -7.18 17.17
CA MET A 243 -12.47 -7.78 18.26
C MET A 243 -13.97 -7.77 17.96
N LYS A 244 -14.51 -6.61 17.55
CA LYS A 244 -15.94 -6.44 17.26
C LYS A 244 -16.43 -7.41 16.17
N TYR A 245 -15.65 -7.57 15.11
CA TYR A 245 -16.00 -8.40 13.95
C TYR A 245 -15.52 -9.85 14.09
N LYS A 246 -14.83 -10.19 15.21
CA LYS A 246 -14.24 -11.52 15.47
C LYS A 246 -13.31 -11.97 14.34
N ILE A 247 -12.55 -11.03 13.77
CA ILE A 247 -11.56 -11.31 12.72
C ILE A 247 -10.23 -11.60 13.41
N LYS A 248 -9.63 -12.74 13.07
CA LYS A 248 -8.30 -13.15 13.50
C LYS A 248 -7.25 -12.44 12.67
N LEU A 249 -6.16 -11.99 13.30
CA LEU A 249 -5.02 -11.39 12.62
C LEU A 249 -3.80 -12.30 12.73
N HIS A 250 -3.22 -12.66 11.60
CA HIS A 250 -2.03 -13.49 11.51
C HIS A 250 -0.94 -12.79 10.72
N PHE A 251 0.30 -12.92 11.21
CA PHE A 251 1.48 -12.43 10.47
C PHE A 251 2.11 -13.56 9.69
N VAL A 252 2.44 -13.26 8.44
CA VAL A 252 3.25 -14.09 7.57
C VAL A 252 4.60 -13.40 7.36
N ASP A 253 5.66 -14.20 7.29
CA ASP A 253 7.04 -13.76 7.09
C ASP A 253 7.37 -13.60 5.60
#